data_c6593a0be740beaca413da5369d99146
#
_entry.id   c6593a0be740beaca413da5369d99146
#
_cell.length_a   1.000
_cell.length_b   1.000
_cell.length_c   1.000
_cell.angle_alpha   90.00
_cell.angle_beta   90.00
_cell.angle_gamma   90.00
#
_symmetry.space_group_name_H-M   'P 1'
#
loop_
_entity.id
_entity.type
_entity.pdbx_description
1 polymer ?
#
loop_
_entity_poly.entity_id
_entity_poly.type
_entity_poly.pdbx_seq_one_letter_code
_entity_poly.pdbx_strand_id
1 'polypeptide(L)'
;MKLRLSMVVAFGLSAAAALPAYAQTQAPAQNQPQTQPAVQSPAQAAAPAQATDPAANPAPGQDYHTGLVPSPHIYVPQGQDLSGMVFLISDAKGWGAAEEAEAKDLVDSGAAVVGIDFPSYMQSLAADDGDCIYMVSDIEDISQQVQRRLGNREYRHPILAGAKEGGALALAMIAQSPFATIGGAIAVDPTEVIPLKKELCTPADKRVTDTGIVYGLTDGALPAPVTVAFTPDADKDGKTHALSLKQAHSDIVVKETSDDAEDYLDSWLQDQLSTGKSEGALDLPLSVLETKPVMDTMAIIYSGDGGWRDLDSELGEYLQTQGVPVIGVDSLRYFWTKRTPQQTADDLKRIIDTYTDQWGVSNVVLIGYSFGADVIPASYNLLPKAEKRKVKQLSLMALSKEVDFEISVTGWLGMAGAGEGGTTTDDIAKIKSSLVQCIYGTDEDDDPCPAMKASGVETVPIDGGHHFDEDYQALGKRILDSLQKRLPK
;
A
#
# COMPACT_ATOMS: atom_id res chain seq x y z
N MET A 1 -21.53 37.98 39.37
CA MET A 1 -22.64 38.85 38.93
C MET A 1 -23.45 38.03 37.94
N LYS A 2 -24.66 37.69 38.33
CA LYS A 2 -25.62 36.82 37.60
C LYS A 2 -26.22 37.62 36.44
N LEU A 3 -26.37 37.03 35.25
CA LEU A 3 -27.51 37.33 34.39
C LEU A 3 -27.90 36.08 33.59
N ARG A 4 -29.17 35.72 33.79
CA ARG A 4 -29.98 34.76 33.03
C ARG A 4 -30.70 35.52 31.91
N LEU A 5 -31.07 34.83 30.86
CA LEU A 5 -32.38 34.92 30.16
C LEU A 5 -32.19 34.32 28.76
N SER A 6 -33.03 33.65 28.09
CA SER A 6 -34.32 32.99 28.25
C SER A 6 -34.64 32.39 26.88
N MET A 7 -35.23 31.28 26.91
CA MET A 7 -36.01 30.49 25.95
C MET A 7 -36.83 31.31 24.94
N VAL A 8 -36.88 30.91 23.68
CA VAL A 8 -38.07 31.03 22.82
C VAL A 8 -38.29 29.74 22.06
N VAL A 9 -39.42 29.13 22.31
CA VAL A 9 -40.04 28.00 21.62
C VAL A 9 -40.89 28.56 20.47
N ALA A 10 -40.84 27.97 19.29
CA ALA A 10 -41.85 28.15 18.27
C ALA A 10 -42.22 26.80 17.63
N PHE A 11 -43.49 26.47 17.82
CA PHE A 11 -44.23 25.36 17.17
C PHE A 11 -44.63 25.74 15.73
N GLY A 12 -44.71 24.76 14.86
CA GLY A 12 -45.31 24.95 13.54
C GLY A 12 -45.39 23.64 12.74
N LEU A 13 -46.46 22.98 12.95
CA LEU A 13 -47.48 22.30 12.13
C LEU A 13 -47.08 21.54 10.87
N SER A 14 -47.57 20.32 10.89
CA SER A 14 -47.70 19.27 9.88
C SER A 14 -48.42 19.72 8.60
N ALA A 15 -47.99 19.12 7.48
CA ALA A 15 -48.88 18.84 6.35
C ALA A 15 -48.48 17.51 5.70
N ALA A 16 -49.40 16.56 5.80
CA ALA A 16 -49.35 15.30 5.05
C ALA A 16 -49.83 15.54 3.61
N ALA A 17 -49.19 14.94 2.62
CA ALA A 17 -49.76 14.81 1.29
C ALA A 17 -49.49 13.40 0.76
N ALA A 18 -50.55 12.84 0.24
CA ALA A 18 -50.79 11.46 -0.14
C ALA A 18 -50.10 11.04 -1.46
N LEU A 19 -49.81 9.75 -1.54
CA LEU A 19 -49.42 8.99 -2.76
C LEU A 19 -50.59 8.80 -3.71
N PRO A 20 -50.35 8.54 -5.01
CA PRO A 20 -51.14 7.59 -5.73
C PRO A 20 -50.33 6.36 -6.22
N ALA A 21 -50.94 5.22 -5.99
CA ALA A 21 -50.57 3.92 -6.52
C ALA A 21 -50.79 3.89 -8.06
N TYR A 22 -49.86 3.23 -8.76
CA TYR A 22 -50.13 2.76 -10.12
C TYR A 22 -49.79 1.25 -10.27
N ALA A 23 -50.69 0.62 -10.97
CA ALA A 23 -50.96 -0.79 -11.07
C ALA A 23 -49.88 -1.63 -11.77
N GLN A 24 -49.84 -2.90 -11.35
CA GLN A 24 -49.22 -4.04 -12.03
C GLN A 24 -49.89 -4.32 -13.37
N THR A 25 -49.10 -4.64 -14.38
CA THR A 25 -49.58 -5.44 -15.55
C THR A 25 -48.58 -6.59 -15.82
N GLN A 26 -49.21 -7.75 -15.93
CA GLN A 26 -48.63 -9.08 -16.09
C GLN A 26 -47.95 -9.29 -17.45
N ALA A 27 -47.00 -10.25 -17.46
CA ALA A 27 -46.33 -10.86 -18.60
C ALA A 27 -47.27 -11.65 -19.53
N PRO A 28 -46.83 -12.05 -20.73
CA PRO A 28 -46.94 -13.47 -21.05
C PRO A 28 -45.64 -14.16 -21.53
N ALA A 29 -45.73 -15.46 -21.42
CA ALA A 29 -44.71 -16.47 -21.42
C ALA A 29 -44.20 -16.92 -22.81
N GLN A 30 -43.01 -17.57 -22.71
CA GLN A 30 -42.54 -18.74 -23.46
C GLN A 30 -42.13 -18.60 -24.94
N ASN A 31 -40.85 -18.95 -25.21
CA ASN A 31 -40.52 -20.02 -26.14
C ASN A 31 -39.13 -20.61 -25.87
N GLN A 32 -39.08 -21.94 -25.84
CA GLN A 32 -37.90 -22.79 -25.59
C GLN A 32 -37.12 -23.08 -26.90
N PRO A 33 -35.97 -23.77 -26.84
CA PRO A 33 -34.82 -23.59 -27.71
C PRO A 33 -34.80 -24.57 -28.88
N GLN A 34 -34.25 -24.17 -30.00
CA GLN A 34 -33.84 -25.10 -31.06
C GLN A 34 -32.31 -25.24 -31.08
N THR A 35 -31.88 -26.47 -30.87
CA THR A 35 -30.52 -26.97 -31.10
C THR A 35 -30.20 -27.01 -32.59
N GLN A 36 -29.07 -26.47 -33.00
CA GLN A 36 -28.42 -26.77 -34.28
C GLN A 36 -26.96 -27.23 -34.06
N PRO A 37 -26.47 -28.12 -34.94
CA PRO A 37 -25.28 -28.93 -34.69
C PRO A 37 -23.98 -28.19 -35.03
N ALA A 38 -22.90 -28.62 -34.33
CA ALA A 38 -21.54 -28.14 -34.50
C ALA A 38 -20.98 -28.39 -35.91
N VAL A 39 -20.51 -27.33 -36.56
CA VAL A 39 -19.66 -27.41 -37.75
C VAL A 39 -18.22 -27.28 -37.31
N GLN A 40 -17.42 -28.32 -37.50
CA GLN A 40 -15.96 -28.34 -37.35
C GLN A 40 -15.35 -27.54 -38.50
N SER A 41 -14.52 -26.53 -38.15
CA SER A 41 -13.61 -25.87 -39.11
C SER A 41 -12.18 -26.37 -38.93
N PRO A 42 -11.42 -26.49 -40.02
CA PRO A 42 -10.13 -27.17 -40.01
C PRO A 42 -9.01 -26.32 -39.41
N ALA A 43 -8.04 -27.01 -38.79
CA ALA A 43 -6.83 -26.46 -38.25
C ALA A 43 -6.04 -25.63 -39.27
N GLN A 44 -5.85 -24.34 -39.01
CA GLN A 44 -4.86 -23.52 -39.71
C GLN A 44 -3.49 -23.72 -39.11
N ALA A 45 -2.55 -24.07 -39.99
CA ALA A 45 -1.14 -24.22 -39.66
C ALA A 45 -0.55 -22.91 -39.14
N ALA A 46 0.20 -22.99 -38.05
CA ALA A 46 0.95 -21.87 -37.49
C ALA A 46 2.02 -21.38 -38.48
N ALA A 47 1.97 -20.10 -38.80
CA ALA A 47 3.07 -19.41 -39.49
C ALA A 47 4.26 -19.21 -38.53
N PRO A 48 5.50 -19.20 -39.02
CA PRO A 48 6.68 -19.03 -38.18
C PRO A 48 6.69 -17.63 -37.58
N ALA A 49 6.98 -17.57 -36.27
CA ALA A 49 7.17 -16.33 -35.53
C ALA A 49 8.30 -15.52 -36.18
N GLN A 50 7.99 -14.32 -36.65
CA GLN A 50 8.99 -13.32 -37.00
C GLN A 50 9.63 -12.81 -35.70
N ALA A 51 10.96 -12.90 -35.64
CA ALA A 51 11.74 -12.25 -34.61
C ALA A 51 11.50 -10.74 -34.69
N THR A 52 10.83 -10.17 -33.71
CA THR A 52 10.69 -8.73 -33.54
C THR A 52 11.86 -8.20 -32.73
N ASP A 53 12.44 -7.12 -33.25
CA ASP A 53 13.50 -6.32 -32.65
C ASP A 53 13.18 -5.96 -31.19
N PRO A 54 14.12 -6.10 -30.21
CA PRO A 54 13.84 -5.87 -28.80
C PRO A 54 13.88 -4.38 -28.39
N ALA A 55 13.55 -3.45 -29.28
CA ALA A 55 13.42 -2.06 -28.92
C ALA A 55 12.00 -1.78 -28.37
N ALA A 56 11.93 -1.48 -27.10
CA ALA A 56 10.73 -1.18 -26.33
C ALA A 56 9.77 -0.27 -27.07
N ASN A 57 8.66 -0.84 -27.57
CA ASN A 57 7.49 -0.07 -27.92
C ASN A 57 6.58 -0.02 -26.70
N PRO A 58 5.99 1.17 -26.38
CA PRO A 58 4.92 1.21 -25.38
C PRO A 58 3.82 0.24 -25.81
N ALA A 59 3.30 -0.55 -24.88
CA ALA A 59 2.25 -1.53 -25.15
C ALA A 59 1.04 -0.81 -25.78
N PRO A 60 0.71 -1.01 -27.08
CA PRO A 60 -0.32 -0.22 -27.73
C PRO A 60 -1.70 -0.63 -27.22
N GLY A 61 -2.48 0.34 -26.76
CA GLY A 61 -3.93 0.24 -26.60
C GLY A 61 -4.43 -0.31 -25.27
N GLN A 62 -3.69 -0.11 -24.15
CA GLN A 62 -4.23 -0.39 -22.83
C GLN A 62 -4.44 0.94 -22.07
N ASP A 63 -5.69 1.25 -21.76
CA ASP A 63 -6.01 2.40 -20.94
C ASP A 63 -5.58 2.14 -19.49
N TYR A 64 -4.57 2.87 -19.01
CA TYR A 64 -4.21 2.93 -17.61
C TYR A 64 -5.03 4.04 -16.94
N HIS A 65 -5.50 3.79 -15.73
CA HIS A 65 -5.96 4.86 -14.86
C HIS A 65 -4.72 5.59 -14.33
N THR A 66 -4.54 6.84 -14.70
CA THR A 66 -3.31 7.59 -14.42
C THR A 66 -3.52 8.79 -13.49
N GLY A 67 -4.75 9.00 -13.02
CA GLY A 67 -5.08 10.11 -12.12
C GLY A 67 -4.63 11.44 -12.69
N LEU A 68 -3.85 12.18 -11.92
CA LEU A 68 -3.29 13.48 -12.28
C LEU A 68 -2.04 13.37 -13.18
N VAL A 69 -1.46 12.16 -13.39
CA VAL A 69 -0.30 11.97 -14.29
C VAL A 69 -0.77 11.93 -15.73
N PRO A 70 -0.54 12.98 -16.56
CA PRO A 70 -1.06 13.04 -17.92
C PRO A 70 -0.19 12.22 -18.87
N SER A 71 -0.80 11.28 -19.59
CA SER A 71 -0.14 10.51 -20.66
C SER A 71 1.27 10.01 -20.31
N PRO A 72 1.46 9.23 -19.26
CA PRO A 72 2.77 8.76 -18.87
C PRO A 72 3.42 7.91 -19.96
N HIS A 73 4.74 8.01 -20.07
CA HIS A 73 5.55 7.18 -20.98
C HIS A 73 5.84 5.83 -20.30
N ILE A 74 5.16 4.75 -20.71
CA ILE A 74 5.29 3.44 -20.04
C ILE A 74 6.14 2.52 -20.90
N TYR A 75 7.29 2.10 -20.34
CA TYR A 75 8.23 1.15 -20.94
C TYR A 75 8.29 -0.10 -20.06
N VAL A 76 8.21 -1.27 -20.70
CA VAL A 76 8.14 -2.53 -19.97
C VAL A 76 9.11 -3.56 -20.57
N PRO A 77 9.82 -4.35 -19.75
CA PRO A 77 10.71 -5.37 -20.22
C PRO A 77 9.94 -6.58 -20.76
N GLN A 78 10.64 -7.43 -21.49
CA GLN A 78 10.15 -8.74 -21.90
C GLN A 78 10.28 -9.71 -20.71
N GLY A 79 9.19 -10.31 -20.26
CA GLY A 79 9.22 -11.28 -19.14
C GLY A 79 8.24 -10.91 -18.02
N GLN A 80 8.20 -11.77 -16.99
CA GLN A 80 7.26 -11.65 -15.88
C GLN A 80 7.91 -11.20 -14.55
N ASP A 81 9.23 -11.29 -14.44
CA ASP A 81 9.93 -10.95 -13.20
C ASP A 81 10.67 -9.63 -13.39
N LEU A 82 10.15 -8.58 -12.77
CA LEU A 82 10.77 -7.26 -12.77
C LEU A 82 11.97 -7.22 -11.82
N SER A 83 13.07 -6.59 -12.26
CA SER A 83 14.15 -6.17 -11.36
C SER A 83 13.74 -4.99 -10.49
N GLY A 84 12.86 -4.10 -11.00
CA GLY A 84 12.32 -2.96 -10.28
C GLY A 84 11.20 -2.25 -11.03
N MET A 85 10.59 -1.27 -10.35
CA MET A 85 9.59 -0.36 -10.89
C MET A 85 10.10 1.07 -10.69
N VAL A 86 10.31 1.84 -11.76
CA VAL A 86 10.92 3.18 -11.71
C VAL A 86 9.94 4.21 -12.25
N PHE A 87 9.75 5.29 -11.53
CA PHE A 87 9.10 6.52 -11.99
C PHE A 87 10.19 7.55 -12.27
N LEU A 88 10.47 7.76 -13.55
CA LEU A 88 11.48 8.69 -14.02
C LEU A 88 10.81 10.03 -14.35
N ILE A 89 11.18 11.10 -13.64
CA ILE A 89 10.57 12.42 -13.76
C ILE A 89 11.55 13.34 -14.49
N SER A 90 11.16 13.87 -15.65
CA SER A 90 11.99 14.80 -16.42
C SER A 90 12.21 16.12 -15.68
N ASP A 91 13.18 16.92 -16.16
CA ASP A 91 13.35 18.31 -15.72
C ASP A 91 12.32 19.26 -16.39
N ALA A 92 12.45 20.57 -16.17
CA ALA A 92 11.56 21.57 -16.73
C ALA A 92 11.58 21.66 -18.27
N LYS A 93 12.52 20.98 -18.94
CA LYS A 93 12.53 20.88 -20.42
C LYS A 93 11.53 19.87 -20.95
N GLY A 94 11.04 18.99 -20.10
CA GLY A 94 10.09 17.93 -20.43
C GLY A 94 10.76 16.64 -20.90
N TRP A 95 9.90 15.67 -21.25
CA TRP A 95 10.34 14.36 -21.70
C TRP A 95 10.94 14.42 -23.12
N GLY A 96 12.17 14.01 -23.28
CA GLY A 96 12.93 14.07 -24.52
C GLY A 96 13.75 12.82 -24.83
N ALA A 97 14.70 12.96 -25.73
CA ALA A 97 15.51 11.82 -26.21
C ALA A 97 16.46 11.26 -25.13
N ALA A 98 16.87 12.09 -24.18
CA ALA A 98 17.72 11.65 -23.06
C ALA A 98 16.94 10.73 -22.12
N GLU A 99 15.76 11.18 -21.67
CA GLU A 99 14.89 10.37 -20.81
C GLU A 99 14.40 9.10 -21.49
N GLU A 100 14.16 9.16 -22.82
CA GLU A 100 13.85 7.95 -23.60
C GLU A 100 14.99 6.95 -23.65
N ALA A 101 16.23 7.41 -23.77
CA ALA A 101 17.39 6.53 -23.79
C ALA A 101 17.57 5.87 -22.41
N GLU A 102 17.53 6.66 -21.34
CA GLU A 102 17.62 6.17 -19.99
C GLU A 102 16.51 5.15 -19.66
N ALA A 103 15.26 5.45 -20.01
CA ALA A 103 14.15 4.51 -19.81
C ALA A 103 14.38 3.18 -20.52
N LYS A 104 14.99 3.18 -21.72
CA LYS A 104 15.32 1.94 -22.46
C LYS A 104 16.44 1.15 -21.81
N ASP A 105 17.48 1.81 -21.33
CA ASP A 105 18.60 1.16 -20.64
C ASP A 105 18.14 0.50 -19.32
N LEU A 106 17.23 1.14 -18.59
CA LEU A 106 16.60 0.56 -17.41
C LEU A 106 15.71 -0.64 -17.76
N VAL A 107 14.97 -0.58 -18.87
CA VAL A 107 14.14 -1.70 -19.35
C VAL A 107 15.02 -2.89 -19.78
N ASP A 108 16.15 -2.63 -20.43
CA ASP A 108 17.12 -3.68 -20.80
C ASP A 108 17.73 -4.36 -19.55
N SER A 109 17.76 -3.65 -18.43
CA SER A 109 18.13 -4.15 -17.10
C SER A 109 16.97 -4.85 -16.36
N GLY A 110 15.81 -4.95 -17.00
CA GLY A 110 14.63 -5.67 -16.49
C GLY A 110 13.68 -4.84 -15.63
N ALA A 111 13.84 -3.52 -15.56
CA ALA A 111 12.88 -2.65 -14.87
C ALA A 111 11.66 -2.31 -15.74
N ALA A 112 10.51 -2.07 -15.13
CA ALA A 112 9.44 -1.30 -15.74
C ALA A 112 9.65 0.19 -15.42
N VAL A 113 9.48 1.06 -16.41
CA VAL A 113 9.68 2.49 -16.26
C VAL A 113 8.41 3.25 -16.64
N VAL A 114 8.01 4.17 -15.77
CA VAL A 114 6.95 5.15 -16.02
C VAL A 114 7.58 6.53 -16.09
N GLY A 115 7.66 7.07 -17.28
CA GLY A 115 8.16 8.42 -17.53
C GLY A 115 7.10 9.46 -17.29
N ILE A 116 7.43 10.50 -16.52
CA ILE A 116 6.57 11.64 -16.22
C ILE A 116 7.18 12.89 -16.87
N ASP A 117 6.45 13.48 -17.82
CA ASP A 117 6.79 14.78 -18.38
C ASP A 117 6.47 15.87 -17.34
N PHE A 118 7.50 16.45 -16.74
CA PHE A 118 7.35 17.43 -15.66
C PHE A 118 6.47 18.63 -16.04
N PRO A 119 6.64 19.31 -17.18
CA PRO A 119 5.79 20.45 -17.55
C PRO A 119 4.31 20.10 -17.66
N SER A 120 4.00 18.98 -18.30
CA SER A 120 2.62 18.49 -18.45
C SER A 120 2.02 18.12 -17.11
N TYR A 121 2.82 17.49 -16.23
CA TYR A 121 2.35 17.13 -14.90
C TYR A 121 2.07 18.36 -14.04
N MET A 122 2.95 19.38 -14.07
CA MET A 122 2.69 20.65 -13.37
C MET A 122 1.41 21.32 -13.86
N GLN A 123 1.10 21.23 -15.16
CA GLN A 123 -0.14 21.75 -15.71
C GLN A 123 -1.36 20.98 -15.20
N SER A 124 -1.27 19.65 -15.12
CA SER A 124 -2.35 18.79 -14.58
C SER A 124 -2.59 19.08 -13.10
N LEU A 125 -1.53 19.12 -12.28
CA LEU A 125 -1.63 19.46 -10.87
C LEU A 125 -2.23 20.85 -10.61
N ALA A 126 -1.94 21.81 -11.49
CA ALA A 126 -2.50 23.16 -11.39
C ALA A 126 -3.99 23.23 -11.76
N ALA A 127 -4.51 22.22 -12.47
CA ALA A 127 -5.92 22.13 -12.89
C ALA A 127 -6.77 21.30 -11.89
N ASP A 128 -6.15 20.59 -10.95
CA ASP A 128 -6.84 19.86 -9.91
C ASP A 128 -7.72 20.79 -9.07
N ASP A 129 -8.94 20.38 -8.72
CA ASP A 129 -9.93 21.18 -8.01
C ASP A 129 -10.04 20.83 -6.50
N GLY A 130 -9.29 19.85 -6.01
CA GLY A 130 -9.19 19.49 -4.60
C GLY A 130 -8.62 20.59 -3.71
N ASP A 131 -8.75 20.46 -2.41
CA ASP A 131 -8.23 21.44 -1.42
C ASP A 131 -6.69 21.44 -1.37
N CYS A 132 -6.07 20.30 -1.54
CA CYS A 132 -4.63 20.10 -1.64
C CYS A 132 -4.33 18.98 -2.66
N ILE A 133 -3.10 18.86 -3.12
CA ILE A 133 -2.67 17.87 -4.12
C ILE A 133 -2.09 16.65 -3.41
N TYR A 134 -2.56 15.45 -3.76
CA TYR A 134 -1.98 14.19 -3.31
C TYR A 134 -1.52 13.35 -4.50
N MET A 135 -0.20 13.28 -4.72
CA MET A 135 0.41 12.66 -5.91
C MET A 135 0.66 11.16 -5.74
N VAL A 136 0.88 10.71 -4.52
CA VAL A 136 1.40 9.34 -4.25
C VAL A 136 0.40 8.26 -4.60
N SER A 137 -0.91 8.52 -4.45
CA SER A 137 -1.96 7.58 -4.86
C SER A 137 -1.90 7.23 -6.35
N ASP A 138 -1.64 8.23 -7.20
CA ASP A 138 -1.56 8.01 -8.65
C ASP A 138 -0.30 7.18 -9.01
N ILE A 139 0.82 7.45 -8.34
CA ILE A 139 2.07 6.69 -8.51
C ILE A 139 1.85 5.23 -8.13
N GLU A 140 1.21 4.98 -6.99
CA GLU A 140 0.92 3.64 -6.49
C GLU A 140 -0.04 2.90 -7.43
N ASP A 141 -1.13 3.54 -7.85
CA ASP A 141 -2.13 2.95 -8.75
C ASP A 141 -1.54 2.59 -10.11
N ILE A 142 -0.78 3.48 -10.73
CA ILE A 142 -0.07 3.19 -11.99
C ILE A 142 0.91 2.03 -11.80
N SER A 143 1.68 2.05 -10.72
CA SER A 143 2.65 0.98 -10.39
C SER A 143 1.97 -0.38 -10.31
N GLN A 144 0.88 -0.47 -9.58
CA GLN A 144 0.11 -1.71 -9.43
C GLN A 144 -0.48 -2.17 -10.75
N GLN A 145 -1.09 -1.28 -11.52
CA GLN A 145 -1.67 -1.61 -12.84
C GLN A 145 -0.61 -2.14 -13.81
N VAL A 146 0.56 -1.48 -13.89
CA VAL A 146 1.66 -1.91 -14.77
C VAL A 146 2.14 -3.30 -14.37
N GLN A 147 2.42 -3.53 -13.09
CA GLN A 147 2.94 -4.79 -12.60
C GLN A 147 1.93 -5.94 -12.74
N ARG A 148 0.63 -5.68 -12.52
CA ARG A 148 -0.43 -6.67 -12.75
C ARG A 148 -0.55 -7.07 -14.22
N ARG A 149 -0.50 -6.13 -15.14
CA ARG A 149 -0.58 -6.41 -16.58
C ARG A 149 0.62 -7.17 -17.11
N LEU A 150 1.78 -6.97 -16.52
CA LEU A 150 2.98 -7.76 -16.81
C LEU A 150 2.92 -9.17 -16.22
N GLY A 151 1.99 -9.43 -15.31
CA GLY A 151 1.93 -10.69 -14.57
C GLY A 151 3.12 -10.86 -13.64
N ASN A 152 3.69 -9.76 -13.14
CA ASN A 152 4.79 -9.77 -12.18
C ASN A 152 4.40 -10.60 -10.96
N ARG A 153 5.26 -11.53 -10.55
CA ARG A 153 4.95 -12.47 -9.46
C ARG A 153 5.13 -11.91 -8.08
N GLU A 154 5.87 -10.81 -7.95
CA GLU A 154 6.15 -10.14 -6.71
C GLU A 154 5.99 -8.64 -6.89
N TYR A 155 5.25 -7.97 -6.01
CA TYR A 155 5.11 -6.52 -6.07
C TYR A 155 6.42 -5.82 -5.72
N ARG A 156 6.82 -4.88 -6.55
CA ARG A 156 7.99 -4.01 -6.35
C ARG A 156 7.50 -2.60 -6.05
N HIS A 157 7.84 -2.07 -4.88
CA HIS A 157 7.55 -0.67 -4.59
C HIS A 157 8.26 0.23 -5.61
N PRO A 158 7.58 1.29 -6.12
CA PRO A 158 8.16 2.18 -7.12
C PRO A 158 9.33 2.99 -6.55
N ILE A 159 10.37 3.16 -7.35
CA ILE A 159 11.50 4.06 -7.08
C ILE A 159 11.21 5.37 -7.80
N LEU A 160 11.29 6.50 -7.08
CA LEU A 160 11.16 7.83 -7.66
C LEU A 160 12.54 8.36 -8.06
N ALA A 161 12.68 8.83 -9.29
CA ALA A 161 13.96 9.26 -9.82
C ALA A 161 13.81 10.53 -10.66
N GLY A 162 14.72 11.46 -10.51
CA GLY A 162 14.74 12.65 -11.37
C GLY A 162 15.93 13.57 -11.10
N ALA A 163 16.20 14.41 -12.10
CA ALA A 163 17.18 15.49 -11.98
C ALA A 163 16.46 16.85 -11.89
N LYS A 164 17.10 17.83 -11.28
CA LYS A 164 16.63 19.21 -11.14
C LYS A 164 15.20 19.31 -10.61
N GLU A 165 14.25 19.85 -11.39
CA GLU A 165 12.84 19.97 -11.00
C GLU A 165 12.19 18.60 -10.79
N GLY A 166 12.55 17.59 -11.59
CA GLY A 166 12.09 16.21 -11.39
C GLY A 166 12.60 15.62 -10.07
N GLY A 167 13.86 15.91 -9.72
CA GLY A 167 14.44 15.52 -8.44
C GLY A 167 13.77 16.22 -7.25
N ALA A 168 13.47 17.52 -7.38
CA ALA A 168 12.73 18.25 -6.34
C ALA A 168 11.32 17.67 -6.14
N LEU A 169 10.64 17.29 -7.24
CA LEU A 169 9.32 16.69 -7.19
C LEU A 169 9.35 15.29 -6.55
N ALA A 170 10.39 14.49 -6.84
CA ALA A 170 10.58 13.19 -6.20
C ALA A 170 10.71 13.32 -4.67
N LEU A 171 11.46 14.32 -4.18
CA LEU A 171 11.57 14.61 -2.74
C LEU A 171 10.23 15.06 -2.14
N ALA A 172 9.45 15.86 -2.86
CA ALA A 172 8.12 16.29 -2.41
C ALA A 172 7.12 15.11 -2.36
N MET A 173 7.23 14.13 -3.26
CA MET A 173 6.46 12.90 -3.18
C MET A 173 6.84 12.08 -1.94
N ILE A 174 8.11 12.01 -1.56
CA ILE A 174 8.53 11.39 -0.29
C ILE A 174 7.88 12.09 0.91
N ALA A 175 7.75 13.42 0.89
CA ALA A 175 7.08 14.16 1.95
C ALA A 175 5.57 13.87 2.08
N GLN A 176 4.98 13.20 1.10
CA GLN A 176 3.58 12.75 1.11
C GLN A 176 3.42 11.23 1.32
N SER A 177 4.52 10.47 1.20
CA SER A 177 4.43 9.02 1.15
C SER A 177 4.20 8.43 2.55
N PRO A 178 3.23 7.53 2.70
CA PRO A 178 3.21 6.58 3.81
C PRO A 178 4.41 5.63 3.73
N PHE A 179 4.72 4.97 4.86
CA PHE A 179 5.70 3.87 4.86
C PHE A 179 5.28 2.74 3.89
N ALA A 180 6.25 2.01 3.36
CA ALA A 180 6.04 0.86 2.48
C ALA A 180 5.19 1.16 1.22
N THR A 181 5.17 2.38 0.73
CA THR A 181 4.51 2.79 -0.51
C THR A 181 5.52 3.04 -1.61
N ILE A 182 6.60 3.74 -1.29
CA ILE A 182 7.72 4.05 -2.20
C ILE A 182 8.94 3.24 -1.79
N GLY A 183 9.62 2.62 -2.76
CA GLY A 183 10.80 1.78 -2.52
C GLY A 183 12.08 2.58 -2.30
N GLY A 184 12.12 3.82 -2.77
CA GLY A 184 13.26 4.72 -2.63
C GLY A 184 13.13 5.94 -3.50
N ALA A 185 13.97 6.96 -3.26
CA ALA A 185 14.04 8.14 -4.11
C ALA A 185 15.48 8.55 -4.37
N ILE A 186 15.75 8.99 -5.61
CA ILE A 186 16.98 9.69 -5.97
C ILE A 186 16.65 11.03 -6.62
N ALA A 187 17.28 12.08 -6.10
CA ALA A 187 17.24 13.42 -6.66
C ALA A 187 18.67 13.88 -7.02
N VAL A 188 18.92 14.13 -8.30
CA VAL A 188 20.19 14.66 -8.76
C VAL A 188 20.05 16.16 -9.02
N ASP A 189 20.89 16.98 -8.40
CA ASP A 189 20.85 18.44 -8.49
C ASP A 189 19.45 19.04 -8.26
N PRO A 190 18.68 18.63 -7.23
CA PRO A 190 17.30 19.06 -7.06
C PRO A 190 17.22 20.58 -6.93
N THR A 191 16.24 21.21 -7.58
CA THR A 191 15.94 22.62 -7.41
C THR A 191 15.30 22.88 -6.04
N GLU A 192 15.42 24.11 -5.51
CA GLU A 192 14.78 24.47 -4.23
C GLU A 192 13.26 24.57 -4.37
N VAL A 193 12.77 25.20 -5.42
CA VAL A 193 11.37 25.60 -5.60
C VAL A 193 10.68 24.70 -6.61
N ILE A 194 9.53 24.14 -6.23
CA ILE A 194 8.62 23.45 -7.14
C ILE A 194 7.55 24.44 -7.58
N PRO A 195 7.29 24.64 -8.90
CA PRO A 195 6.36 25.64 -9.40
C PRO A 195 4.88 25.26 -9.21
N LEU A 196 4.54 24.79 -8.02
CA LEU A 196 3.17 24.46 -7.63
C LEU A 196 2.38 25.73 -7.29
N LYS A 197 1.12 25.76 -7.73
CA LYS A 197 0.16 26.82 -7.40
C LYS A 197 -0.73 26.47 -6.22
N LYS A 198 -0.87 25.19 -5.92
CA LYS A 198 -1.65 24.64 -4.84
C LYS A 198 -0.72 23.81 -3.94
N GLU A 199 -1.00 23.81 -2.67
CA GLU A 199 -0.22 23.08 -1.68
C GLU A 199 -0.41 21.57 -1.79
N LEU A 200 0.61 20.81 -1.41
CA LEU A 200 0.53 19.35 -1.27
C LEU A 200 -0.20 18.99 0.02
N CYS A 201 -0.92 17.87 0.01
CA CYS A 201 -1.49 17.25 1.20
C CYS A 201 -0.36 16.56 1.99
N THR A 202 0.33 17.32 2.81
CA THR A 202 1.43 16.82 3.66
C THR A 202 1.57 17.69 4.91
N PRO A 203 1.92 17.11 6.07
CA PRO A 203 2.26 17.86 7.28
C PRO A 203 3.66 18.47 7.21
N ALA A 204 4.47 18.16 6.19
CA ALA A 204 5.83 18.67 6.04
C ALA A 204 5.85 20.20 6.01
N ASP A 205 6.89 20.78 6.61
CA ASP A 205 7.12 22.22 6.56
C ASP A 205 7.19 22.74 5.13
N LYS A 206 6.62 23.91 4.90
CA LYS A 206 6.61 24.53 3.58
C LYS A 206 6.82 26.03 3.65
N ARG A 207 7.39 26.58 2.57
CA ARG A 207 7.57 28.00 2.36
C ARG A 207 7.05 28.40 0.97
N VAL A 208 5.99 29.19 0.94
CA VAL A 208 5.42 29.73 -0.31
C VAL A 208 6.31 30.89 -0.80
N THR A 209 6.61 30.91 -2.09
CA THR A 209 7.40 31.92 -2.80
C THR A 209 6.61 32.51 -3.96
N ASP A 210 7.15 33.54 -4.62
CA ASP A 210 6.51 34.13 -5.80
C ASP A 210 6.50 33.18 -7.03
N THR A 211 7.38 32.16 -7.03
CA THR A 211 7.55 31.22 -8.16
C THR A 211 7.04 29.82 -7.89
N GLY A 212 6.65 29.52 -6.66
CA GLY A 212 6.19 28.19 -6.27
C GLY A 212 6.33 27.92 -4.78
N ILE A 213 6.51 26.69 -4.41
CA ILE A 213 6.56 26.23 -3.00
C ILE A 213 7.83 25.42 -2.78
N VAL A 214 8.48 25.67 -1.65
CA VAL A 214 9.60 24.87 -1.11
C VAL A 214 9.04 23.96 -0.03
N TYR A 215 9.36 22.68 -0.09
CA TYR A 215 8.91 21.69 0.89
C TYR A 215 10.08 21.12 1.70
N GLY A 216 9.85 20.98 2.99
CA GLY A 216 10.63 20.08 3.83
C GLY A 216 10.21 18.62 3.66
N LEU A 217 10.66 17.78 4.56
CA LEU A 217 10.18 16.40 4.74
C LEU A 217 9.43 16.30 6.07
N THR A 218 8.62 15.27 6.22
CA THR A 218 7.86 15.04 7.46
C THR A 218 8.80 14.69 8.62
N ASP A 219 8.47 15.14 9.83
CA ASP A 219 9.25 14.79 11.02
C ASP A 219 9.32 13.28 11.25
N GLY A 220 10.44 12.82 11.79
CA GLY A 220 10.65 11.42 12.13
C GLY A 220 11.47 10.64 11.10
N ALA A 221 11.26 9.34 11.03
CA ALA A 221 11.91 8.46 10.06
C ALA A 221 11.38 8.72 8.66
N LEU A 222 12.25 8.64 7.64
CA LEU A 222 11.80 8.75 6.25
C LEU A 222 10.99 7.50 5.85
N PRO A 223 9.92 7.66 5.04
CA PRO A 223 9.10 6.52 4.60
C PRO A 223 9.84 5.58 3.65
N ALA A 224 10.91 6.04 3.02
CA ALA A 224 11.76 5.27 2.11
C ALA A 224 13.20 5.80 2.12
N PRO A 225 14.19 5.00 1.68
CA PRO A 225 15.56 5.47 1.48
C PRO A 225 15.63 6.63 0.48
N VAL A 226 16.32 7.71 0.84
CA VAL A 226 16.50 8.89 0.00
C VAL A 226 17.98 9.13 -0.28
N THR A 227 18.31 9.28 -1.56
CA THR A 227 19.64 9.71 -2.02
C THR A 227 19.52 11.05 -2.72
N VAL A 228 20.39 11.98 -2.37
CA VAL A 228 20.59 13.24 -3.09
C VAL A 228 22.00 13.29 -3.62
N ALA A 229 22.15 13.56 -4.92
CA ALA A 229 23.47 13.70 -5.55
C ALA A 229 23.67 15.11 -6.10
N PHE A 230 24.93 15.56 -6.08
CA PHE A 230 25.31 16.85 -6.64
C PHE A 230 26.42 16.68 -7.66
N THR A 231 26.18 17.18 -8.85
CA THR A 231 27.17 17.36 -9.90
C THR A 231 27.87 18.73 -9.77
N PRO A 232 28.89 19.05 -10.60
CA PRO A 232 29.47 20.39 -10.64
C PRO A 232 28.47 21.48 -11.07
N ASP A 233 27.37 21.12 -11.74
CA ASP A 233 26.34 22.01 -12.27
C ASP A 233 25.17 22.23 -11.30
N ALA A 234 25.24 21.68 -10.09
CA ALA A 234 24.20 21.81 -9.06
C ALA A 234 23.89 23.27 -8.74
N ASP A 235 22.61 23.65 -8.79
CA ASP A 235 22.18 24.99 -8.37
C ASP A 235 22.48 25.21 -6.89
N LYS A 236 22.95 26.43 -6.58
CA LYS A 236 23.38 26.77 -5.23
C LYS A 236 22.24 26.73 -4.21
N ASP A 237 21.07 27.24 -4.58
CA ASP A 237 19.93 27.33 -3.65
C ASP A 237 19.32 25.95 -3.45
N GLY A 238 19.19 25.15 -4.53
CA GLY A 238 18.77 23.75 -4.48
C GLY A 238 19.72 22.90 -3.62
N LYS A 239 21.03 23.03 -3.83
CA LYS A 239 22.03 22.33 -2.99
C LYS A 239 21.92 22.72 -1.52
N THR A 240 21.79 24.03 -1.23
CA THR A 240 21.64 24.53 0.15
C THR A 240 20.38 23.96 0.80
N HIS A 241 19.27 23.94 0.06
CA HIS A 241 18.01 23.37 0.54
C HIS A 241 18.15 21.89 0.83
N ALA A 242 18.65 21.09 -0.10
CA ALA A 242 18.81 19.64 0.09
C ALA A 242 19.77 19.29 1.25
N LEU A 243 20.82 20.10 1.47
CA LEU A 243 21.69 19.94 2.63
C LEU A 243 20.97 20.29 3.95
N SER A 244 19.99 21.21 3.93
CA SER A 244 19.15 21.47 5.10
C SER A 244 18.22 20.30 5.42
N LEU A 245 17.67 19.63 4.39
CA LEU A 245 16.92 18.38 4.56
C LEU A 245 17.80 17.29 5.20
N LYS A 246 19.05 17.12 4.71
CA LYS A 246 20.02 16.19 5.30
C LYS A 246 20.32 16.51 6.76
N GLN A 247 20.34 17.77 7.15
CA GLN A 247 20.56 18.16 8.53
C GLN A 247 19.38 17.78 9.43
N ALA A 248 18.15 17.86 8.92
CA ALA A 248 16.94 17.45 9.63
C ALA A 248 16.80 15.90 9.66
N HIS A 249 17.15 15.24 8.56
CA HIS A 249 17.03 13.78 8.36
C HIS A 249 18.41 13.18 8.10
N SER A 250 19.04 12.66 9.15
CA SER A 250 20.41 12.13 9.08
C SER A 250 20.57 10.87 8.21
N ASP A 251 19.50 10.21 7.87
CA ASP A 251 19.39 9.01 7.02
C ASP A 251 19.40 9.31 5.51
N ILE A 252 19.16 10.57 5.08
CA ILE A 252 19.36 10.96 3.68
C ILE A 252 20.82 10.70 3.31
N VAL A 253 21.06 9.98 2.22
CA VAL A 253 22.39 9.77 1.66
C VAL A 253 22.71 10.92 0.72
N VAL A 254 23.81 11.65 0.99
CA VAL A 254 24.28 12.73 0.11
C VAL A 254 25.55 12.28 -0.58
N LYS A 255 25.62 12.49 -1.90
CA LYS A 255 26.77 12.17 -2.76
C LYS A 255 27.20 13.39 -3.55
N GLU A 256 28.52 13.47 -3.82
CA GLU A 256 29.10 14.40 -4.78
C GLU A 256 29.69 13.55 -5.91
N THR A 257 29.43 13.91 -7.15
CA THR A 257 29.95 13.22 -8.33
C THR A 257 30.57 14.20 -9.30
N SER A 258 31.46 13.72 -10.15
CA SER A 258 31.99 14.44 -11.31
C SER A 258 31.30 14.06 -12.62
N ASP A 259 30.38 13.09 -12.57
CA ASP A 259 29.62 12.62 -13.72
C ASP A 259 28.50 13.61 -14.05
N ASP A 260 27.97 13.55 -15.25
CA ASP A 260 26.76 14.29 -15.60
C ASP A 260 25.55 13.75 -14.81
N ALA A 261 24.51 14.57 -14.67
CA ALA A 261 23.36 14.23 -13.84
C ALA A 261 22.63 12.97 -14.34
N GLU A 262 22.48 12.84 -15.66
CA GLU A 262 21.85 11.71 -16.32
C GLU A 262 22.70 10.43 -16.14
N ASP A 263 24.02 10.49 -16.37
CA ASP A 263 24.93 9.36 -16.19
C ASP A 263 24.96 8.85 -14.74
N TYR A 264 24.95 9.78 -13.77
CA TYR A 264 24.91 9.39 -12.36
C TYR A 264 23.56 8.79 -11.97
N LEU A 265 22.46 9.36 -12.45
CA LEU A 265 21.10 8.85 -12.20
C LEU A 265 20.95 7.43 -12.70
N ASP A 266 21.33 7.17 -13.95
CA ASP A 266 21.31 5.84 -14.55
C ASP A 266 22.16 4.84 -13.74
N SER A 267 23.41 5.19 -13.45
CA SER A 267 24.31 4.30 -12.72
C SER A 267 23.77 3.95 -11.33
N TRP A 268 23.15 4.90 -10.62
CA TRP A 268 22.53 4.67 -9.33
C TRP A 268 21.32 3.73 -9.45
N LEU A 269 20.45 3.97 -10.45
CA LEU A 269 19.28 3.13 -10.68
C LEU A 269 19.69 1.70 -11.04
N GLN A 270 20.69 1.52 -11.91
CA GLN A 270 21.24 0.21 -12.25
C GLN A 270 21.77 -0.55 -11.01
N ASP A 271 22.45 0.15 -10.08
CA ASP A 271 22.90 -0.43 -8.83
C ASP A 271 21.73 -0.87 -7.95
N GLN A 272 20.70 -0.04 -7.82
CA GLN A 272 19.48 -0.40 -7.07
C GLN A 272 18.76 -1.61 -7.67
N LEU A 273 18.64 -1.66 -8.99
CA LEU A 273 18.01 -2.80 -9.70
C LEU A 273 18.80 -4.09 -9.54
N SER A 274 20.13 -4.01 -9.46
CA SER A 274 21.01 -5.16 -9.26
C SER A 274 20.95 -5.71 -7.83
N THR A 275 20.80 -4.80 -6.85
CA THR A 275 20.73 -5.12 -5.41
C THR A 275 19.33 -5.47 -4.94
N GLY A 276 18.30 -5.07 -5.69
CA GLY A 276 16.87 -5.16 -5.34
C GLY A 276 16.30 -6.58 -5.23
N LYS A 277 17.11 -7.63 -5.30
CA LYS A 277 16.77 -9.00 -4.88
C LYS A 277 16.90 -9.14 -3.36
N SER A 278 16.39 -8.21 -2.60
CA SER A 278 16.26 -8.34 -1.16
C SER A 278 15.19 -9.39 -0.88
N GLU A 279 15.63 -10.62 -0.84
CA GLU A 279 14.88 -11.68 -0.19
C GLU A 279 14.71 -11.27 1.27
N GLY A 280 13.50 -10.95 1.68
CA GLY A 280 13.17 -10.71 3.08
C GLY A 280 13.54 -11.93 3.93
N ALA A 281 13.57 -11.80 5.25
CA ALA A 281 13.84 -12.93 6.12
C ALA A 281 12.89 -14.09 5.81
N LEU A 282 13.40 -15.30 5.69
CA LEU A 282 12.65 -16.50 5.27
C LEU A 282 12.11 -16.47 3.82
N ASP A 283 12.66 -15.65 2.93
CA ASP A 283 12.12 -15.42 1.58
C ASP A 283 10.64 -14.96 1.61
N LEU A 284 10.31 -14.18 2.62
CA LEU A 284 8.98 -13.61 2.84
C LEU A 284 9.08 -12.10 3.03
N PRO A 285 8.08 -11.32 2.62
CA PRO A 285 8.07 -9.87 2.80
C PRO A 285 7.76 -9.49 4.26
N LEU A 286 8.78 -9.61 5.11
CA LEU A 286 8.67 -9.40 6.54
C LEU A 286 9.32 -8.11 6.99
N SER A 287 8.64 -7.37 7.86
CA SER A 287 9.21 -6.31 8.70
C SER A 287 9.49 -6.87 10.09
N VAL A 288 10.76 -6.78 10.53
CA VAL A 288 11.20 -7.35 11.80
C VAL A 288 11.49 -6.22 12.79
N LEU A 289 10.66 -6.08 13.82
CA LEU A 289 10.80 -5.08 14.88
C LEU A 289 11.32 -5.77 16.15
N GLU A 290 12.64 -5.77 16.30
CA GLU A 290 13.29 -6.45 17.41
C GLU A 290 13.24 -5.62 18.69
N THR A 291 12.92 -6.28 19.81
CA THR A 291 13.07 -5.73 21.15
C THR A 291 13.29 -6.86 22.15
N LYS A 292 13.74 -6.53 23.35
CA LYS A 292 13.87 -7.53 24.41
C LYS A 292 12.49 -7.95 24.93
N PRO A 293 12.09 -9.24 24.79
CA PRO A 293 10.78 -9.69 25.23
C PRO A 293 10.57 -9.52 26.73
N VAL A 294 9.46 -8.89 27.15
CA VAL A 294 9.11 -8.73 28.58
C VAL A 294 7.96 -9.60 29.02
N MET A 295 7.15 -10.15 28.10
CA MET A 295 5.96 -10.98 28.40
C MET A 295 6.08 -12.42 27.90
N ASP A 296 7.29 -12.93 27.63
CA ASP A 296 7.48 -14.25 26.99
C ASP A 296 6.60 -14.40 25.73
N THR A 297 6.44 -13.32 24.96
CA THR A 297 5.48 -13.23 23.87
C THR A 297 6.05 -12.42 22.71
N MET A 298 5.76 -12.86 21.49
CA MET A 298 5.94 -12.09 20.26
C MET A 298 4.60 -11.82 19.56
N ALA A 299 4.54 -10.80 18.72
CA ALA A 299 3.41 -10.54 17.84
C ALA A 299 3.75 -10.87 16.39
N ILE A 300 2.76 -11.38 15.64
CA ILE A 300 2.79 -11.47 14.19
C ILE A 300 1.59 -10.69 13.68
N ILE A 301 1.87 -9.65 12.87
CA ILE A 301 0.84 -8.77 12.32
C ILE A 301 0.76 -9.00 10.81
N TYR A 302 -0.40 -9.37 10.30
CA TYR A 302 -0.71 -9.34 8.88
C TYR A 302 -1.36 -7.99 8.57
N SER A 303 -0.73 -7.21 7.70
CA SER A 303 -1.21 -5.87 7.33
C SER A 303 -2.49 -5.91 6.50
N GLY A 304 -3.11 -4.76 6.31
CA GLY A 304 -4.14 -4.56 5.29
C GLY A 304 -3.60 -4.77 3.87
N ASP A 305 -4.48 -4.65 2.89
CA ASP A 305 -4.17 -4.79 1.46
C ASP A 305 -3.23 -3.69 0.93
N GLY A 306 -3.12 -2.57 1.63
CA GLY A 306 -2.18 -1.49 1.35
C GLY A 306 -0.71 -1.81 1.70
N GLY A 307 -0.41 -2.96 2.31
CA GLY A 307 0.95 -3.32 2.75
C GLY A 307 1.29 -2.85 4.16
N TRP A 308 2.55 -2.97 4.56
CA TRP A 308 3.02 -2.68 5.92
C TRP A 308 3.18 -1.17 6.15
N ARG A 309 2.09 -0.46 6.41
CA ARG A 309 2.07 1.00 6.59
C ARG A 309 1.01 1.45 7.60
N ASP A 310 0.97 2.74 7.91
CA ASP A 310 -0.05 3.40 8.73
C ASP A 310 -0.34 2.61 10.03
N LEU A 311 -1.59 2.20 10.25
CA LEU A 311 -2.03 1.45 11.41
C LEU A 311 -1.11 0.25 11.73
N ASP A 312 -0.72 -0.51 10.71
CA ASP A 312 0.04 -1.76 10.92
C ASP A 312 1.45 -1.48 11.46
N SER A 313 2.12 -0.47 10.87
CA SER A 313 3.48 -0.07 11.30
C SER A 313 3.46 0.61 12.65
N GLU A 314 2.54 1.55 12.90
CA GLU A 314 2.43 2.25 14.18
C GLU A 314 2.04 1.33 15.32
N LEU A 315 1.13 0.38 15.07
CA LEU A 315 0.79 -0.67 16.03
C LEU A 315 2.01 -1.54 16.34
N GLY A 316 2.76 -1.95 15.31
CA GLY A 316 3.97 -2.73 15.46
C GLY A 316 5.02 -2.00 16.31
N GLU A 317 5.28 -0.73 16.03
CA GLU A 317 6.20 0.11 16.80
C GLU A 317 5.73 0.29 18.25
N TYR A 318 4.44 0.52 18.46
CA TYR A 318 3.92 0.60 19.82
C TYR A 318 4.16 -0.70 20.60
N LEU A 319 3.86 -1.86 20.03
CA LEU A 319 4.10 -3.15 20.68
C LEU A 319 5.59 -3.37 20.97
N GLN A 320 6.48 -2.97 20.05
CA GLN A 320 7.92 -3.00 20.24
C GLN A 320 8.33 -2.16 21.46
N THR A 321 7.80 -0.93 21.62
CA THR A 321 8.07 -0.09 22.79
C THR A 321 7.59 -0.71 24.09
N GLN A 322 6.55 -1.55 24.04
CA GLN A 322 6.04 -2.30 25.19
C GLN A 322 6.80 -3.60 25.46
N GLY A 323 7.90 -3.85 24.75
CA GLY A 323 8.73 -5.04 24.92
C GLY A 323 8.11 -6.30 24.33
N VAL A 324 7.31 -6.16 23.29
CA VAL A 324 6.80 -7.29 22.47
C VAL A 324 7.47 -7.17 21.09
N PRO A 325 8.41 -8.07 20.76
CA PRO A 325 8.98 -8.09 19.41
C PRO A 325 7.91 -8.46 18.38
N VAL A 326 8.01 -7.86 17.19
CA VAL A 326 6.97 -7.95 16.16
C VAL A 326 7.54 -8.46 14.85
N ILE A 327 6.81 -9.33 14.19
CA ILE A 327 6.96 -9.66 12.77
C ILE A 327 5.75 -9.08 12.04
N GLY A 328 5.97 -8.10 11.20
CA GLY A 328 4.99 -7.60 10.24
C GLY A 328 5.06 -8.41 8.95
N VAL A 329 3.93 -8.89 8.47
CA VAL A 329 3.79 -9.49 7.15
C VAL A 329 3.16 -8.45 6.24
N ASP A 330 3.90 -7.99 5.23
CA ASP A 330 3.39 -7.09 4.20
C ASP A 330 2.42 -7.86 3.30
N SER A 331 1.13 -7.69 3.56
CA SER A 331 0.08 -8.44 2.86
C SER A 331 0.02 -8.09 1.37
N LEU A 332 0.26 -6.84 0.97
CA LEU A 332 0.28 -6.43 -0.44
C LEU A 332 1.30 -7.25 -1.22
N ARG A 333 2.51 -7.36 -0.72
CA ARG A 333 3.57 -8.13 -1.37
C ARG A 333 3.36 -9.64 -1.24
N TYR A 334 2.91 -10.12 -0.09
CA TYR A 334 2.72 -11.53 0.18
C TYR A 334 1.56 -12.14 -0.63
N PHE A 335 0.43 -11.44 -0.72
CA PHE A 335 -0.76 -11.87 -1.46
C PHE A 335 -0.88 -11.19 -2.84
N TRP A 336 0.21 -10.62 -3.34
CA TRP A 336 0.25 -10.11 -4.71
C TRP A 336 -0.08 -11.17 -5.74
N THR A 337 0.35 -12.40 -5.53
CA THR A 337 -0.10 -13.57 -6.28
C THR A 337 -0.94 -14.48 -5.40
N LYS A 338 -1.88 -15.18 -6.02
CA LYS A 338 -2.80 -16.06 -5.30
C LYS A 338 -2.06 -17.08 -4.45
N ARG A 339 -2.38 -17.10 -3.16
CA ARG A 339 -1.93 -18.11 -2.19
C ARG A 339 -3.08 -19.06 -1.85
N THR A 340 -2.75 -20.23 -1.35
CA THR A 340 -3.75 -21.09 -0.72
C THR A 340 -3.71 -20.90 0.79
N PRO A 341 -4.82 -21.14 1.51
CA PRO A 341 -4.81 -21.14 2.98
C PRO A 341 -3.72 -22.03 3.57
N GLN A 342 -3.40 -23.17 2.91
CA GLN A 342 -2.36 -24.09 3.39
C GLN A 342 -0.95 -23.47 3.24
N GLN A 343 -0.65 -22.82 2.11
CA GLN A 343 0.63 -22.12 1.93
C GLN A 343 0.82 -21.04 2.99
N THR A 344 -0.24 -20.25 3.26
CA THR A 344 -0.20 -19.21 4.28
C THR A 344 0.00 -19.80 5.68
N ALA A 345 -0.63 -20.94 5.98
CA ALA A 345 -0.43 -21.65 7.25
C ALA A 345 0.99 -22.23 7.40
N ASP A 346 1.57 -22.75 6.32
CA ASP A 346 2.93 -23.28 6.31
C ASP A 346 3.97 -22.16 6.53
N ASP A 347 3.77 -21.00 5.88
CA ASP A 347 4.62 -19.83 6.07
C ASP A 347 4.45 -19.23 7.47
N LEU A 348 3.22 -19.11 7.97
CA LEU A 348 2.95 -18.71 9.36
C LEU A 348 3.65 -19.63 10.36
N LYS A 349 3.62 -20.95 10.12
CA LYS A 349 4.37 -21.92 10.94
C LYS A 349 5.87 -21.62 10.92
N ARG A 350 6.46 -21.38 9.74
CA ARG A 350 7.89 -21.04 9.60
C ARG A 350 8.26 -19.79 10.41
N ILE A 351 7.42 -18.76 10.35
CA ILE A 351 7.59 -17.52 11.12
C ILE A 351 7.54 -17.82 12.61
N ILE A 352 6.51 -18.54 13.07
CA ILE A 352 6.35 -18.90 14.49
C ILE A 352 7.58 -19.67 15.00
N ASP A 353 8.02 -20.70 14.28
CA ASP A 353 9.14 -21.54 14.74
C ASP A 353 10.44 -20.76 14.77
N THR A 354 10.77 -20.04 13.68
CA THR A 354 12.01 -19.28 13.59
C THR A 354 12.13 -18.23 14.69
N TYR A 355 11.10 -17.42 14.85
CA TYR A 355 11.21 -16.25 15.75
C TYR A 355 10.90 -16.57 17.22
N THR A 356 10.10 -17.61 17.52
CA THR A 356 10.00 -18.07 18.91
C THR A 356 11.33 -18.64 19.40
N ASP A 357 12.06 -19.35 18.53
CA ASP A 357 13.39 -19.87 18.85
C ASP A 357 14.43 -18.74 18.94
N GLN A 358 14.44 -17.82 17.98
CA GLN A 358 15.39 -16.69 17.94
C GLN A 358 15.27 -15.77 19.15
N TRP A 359 14.05 -15.43 19.55
CA TRP A 359 13.78 -14.51 20.65
C TRP A 359 13.57 -15.18 22.00
N GLY A 360 13.55 -16.53 22.02
CA GLY A 360 13.39 -17.31 23.25
C GLY A 360 12.02 -17.11 23.91
N VAL A 361 10.95 -16.96 23.13
CA VAL A 361 9.58 -16.74 23.62
C VAL A 361 8.68 -17.94 23.35
N SER A 362 7.69 -18.14 24.22
CA SER A 362 6.79 -19.31 24.16
C SER A 362 5.39 -18.97 23.67
N ASN A 363 5.02 -17.70 23.66
CA ASN A 363 3.66 -17.25 23.34
C ASN A 363 3.67 -16.37 22.09
N VAL A 364 2.58 -16.46 21.32
CA VAL A 364 2.37 -15.69 20.09
C VAL A 364 0.98 -15.03 20.15
N VAL A 365 0.91 -13.77 19.79
CA VAL A 365 -0.34 -13.12 19.42
C VAL A 365 -0.37 -12.92 17.89
N LEU A 366 -1.44 -13.39 17.26
CA LEU A 366 -1.72 -13.11 15.85
C LEU A 366 -2.62 -11.89 15.76
N ILE A 367 -2.22 -10.93 14.98
CA ILE A 367 -2.95 -9.68 14.78
C ILE A 367 -3.16 -9.52 13.27
N GLY A 368 -4.36 -9.16 12.86
CA GLY A 368 -4.66 -8.84 11.47
C GLY A 368 -5.52 -7.61 11.38
N TYR A 369 -5.26 -6.81 10.36
CA TYR A 369 -6.05 -5.65 10.02
C TYR A 369 -6.62 -5.81 8.61
N SER A 370 -7.94 -5.54 8.46
CA SER A 370 -8.62 -5.60 7.16
C SER A 370 -8.34 -6.93 6.46
N PHE A 371 -7.77 -6.95 5.27
CA PHE A 371 -7.36 -8.16 4.55
C PHE A 371 -6.54 -9.14 5.42
N GLY A 372 -5.63 -8.61 6.23
CA GLY A 372 -4.84 -9.43 7.17
C GLY A 372 -5.70 -10.11 8.24
N ALA A 373 -6.76 -9.45 8.70
CA ALA A 373 -7.72 -10.05 9.63
C ALA A 373 -8.50 -11.19 9.00
N ASP A 374 -8.83 -11.06 7.71
CA ASP A 374 -9.64 -12.05 6.97
C ASP A 374 -8.89 -13.37 6.76
N VAL A 375 -7.59 -13.34 6.46
CA VAL A 375 -6.79 -14.53 6.15
C VAL A 375 -6.31 -15.32 7.37
N ILE A 376 -6.20 -14.68 8.53
CA ILE A 376 -5.68 -15.33 9.77
C ILE A 376 -6.55 -16.50 10.25
N PRO A 377 -7.88 -16.44 10.31
CA PRO A 377 -8.69 -17.54 10.85
C PRO A 377 -8.51 -18.85 10.10
N ALA A 378 -8.56 -18.82 8.76
CA ALA A 378 -8.35 -19.99 7.92
C ALA A 378 -6.94 -20.54 8.08
N SER A 379 -5.92 -19.67 8.06
CA SER A 379 -4.51 -20.04 8.22
C SER A 379 -4.25 -20.65 9.59
N TYR A 380 -4.77 -20.05 10.66
CA TYR A 380 -4.67 -20.62 12.02
C TYR A 380 -5.30 -21.99 12.11
N ASN A 381 -6.46 -22.22 11.47
CA ASN A 381 -7.15 -23.52 11.51
C ASN A 381 -6.32 -24.64 10.89
N LEU A 382 -5.39 -24.33 10.00
CA LEU A 382 -4.51 -25.29 9.33
C LEU A 382 -3.16 -25.49 10.06
N LEU A 383 -2.82 -24.64 11.03
CA LEU A 383 -1.61 -24.83 11.82
C LEU A 383 -1.59 -26.18 12.54
N PRO A 384 -0.42 -26.82 12.66
CA PRO A 384 -0.27 -28.00 13.52
C PRO A 384 -0.56 -27.69 14.98
N LYS A 385 -0.87 -28.74 15.76
CA LYS A 385 -1.25 -28.58 17.18
C LYS A 385 -0.15 -27.97 18.06
N ALA A 386 1.11 -28.10 17.69
CA ALA A 386 2.23 -27.55 18.45
C ALA A 386 2.21 -26.00 18.38
N GLU A 387 2.08 -25.46 17.17
CA GLU A 387 2.07 -24.01 16.92
C GLU A 387 0.77 -23.37 17.44
N LYS A 388 -0.38 -24.05 17.27
CA LYS A 388 -1.64 -23.62 17.90
C LYS A 388 -1.54 -23.44 19.41
N ARG A 389 -0.74 -24.23 20.10
CA ARG A 389 -0.53 -24.07 21.55
C ARG A 389 0.28 -22.83 21.92
N LYS A 390 1.17 -22.39 21.03
CA LYS A 390 1.93 -21.14 21.21
C LYS A 390 1.00 -19.92 21.08
N VAL A 391 0.01 -19.95 20.18
CA VAL A 391 -0.93 -18.85 19.97
C VAL A 391 -1.87 -18.67 21.15
N LYS A 392 -1.87 -17.46 21.74
CA LYS A 392 -2.69 -17.11 22.92
C LYS A 392 -3.84 -16.18 22.58
N GLN A 393 -3.75 -15.46 21.48
CA GLN A 393 -4.77 -14.53 21.03
C GLN A 393 -4.73 -14.38 19.51
N LEU A 394 -5.91 -14.23 18.92
CA LEU A 394 -6.11 -13.70 17.58
C LEU A 394 -6.86 -12.35 17.75
N SER A 395 -6.22 -11.23 17.38
CA SER A 395 -6.85 -9.91 17.33
C SER A 395 -7.17 -9.58 15.89
N LEU A 396 -8.44 -9.61 15.55
CA LEU A 396 -8.94 -9.39 14.20
C LEU A 396 -9.59 -8.00 14.16
N MET A 397 -9.09 -7.11 13.31
CA MET A 397 -9.46 -5.70 13.25
C MET A 397 -10.07 -5.37 11.89
N ALA A 398 -11.23 -4.69 11.87
CA ALA A 398 -11.97 -4.32 10.66
C ALA A 398 -12.18 -5.54 9.73
N LEU A 399 -12.86 -6.56 10.26
CA LEU A 399 -13.00 -7.89 9.66
C LEU A 399 -14.09 -7.88 8.57
N SER A 400 -13.79 -8.48 7.41
CA SER A 400 -14.78 -8.72 6.36
C SER A 400 -15.53 -10.03 6.55
N LYS A 401 -16.67 -10.20 5.89
CA LYS A 401 -17.45 -11.45 5.91
C LYS A 401 -16.83 -12.55 5.06
N GLU A 402 -16.24 -12.15 3.94
CA GLU A 402 -15.64 -13.06 2.95
C GLU A 402 -14.13 -12.94 3.02
N VAL A 403 -13.42 -14.00 2.58
CA VAL A 403 -11.96 -14.00 2.53
C VAL A 403 -11.46 -14.35 1.13
N ASP A 404 -10.46 -13.62 0.69
CA ASP A 404 -9.65 -13.90 -0.48
C ASP A 404 -8.19 -14.11 -0.07
N PHE A 405 -7.45 -14.90 -0.86
CA PHE A 405 -6.02 -15.13 -0.66
C PHE A 405 -5.20 -14.56 -1.83
N GLU A 406 -5.71 -13.50 -2.43
CA GLU A 406 -5.06 -12.69 -3.46
C GLU A 406 -5.60 -11.25 -3.36
N ILE A 407 -4.72 -10.29 -3.34
CA ILE A 407 -5.11 -8.88 -3.40
C ILE A 407 -5.37 -8.52 -4.86
N SER A 408 -6.59 -8.08 -5.19
CA SER A 408 -6.96 -7.67 -6.54
C SER A 408 -7.03 -6.15 -6.65
N VAL A 409 -6.52 -5.60 -7.74
CA VAL A 409 -6.59 -4.15 -8.03
C VAL A 409 -8.06 -3.67 -8.16
N THR A 410 -8.99 -4.56 -8.50
CA THR A 410 -10.42 -4.25 -8.58
C THR A 410 -11.08 -4.08 -7.21
N GLY A 411 -10.50 -4.63 -6.14
CA GLY A 411 -10.97 -4.42 -4.77
C GLY A 411 -10.85 -2.96 -4.32
N TRP A 412 -9.84 -2.24 -4.80
CA TRP A 412 -9.62 -0.82 -4.52
C TRP A 412 -10.66 0.10 -5.19
N LEU A 413 -11.34 -0.38 -6.23
CA LEU A 413 -12.46 0.33 -6.87
C LEU A 413 -13.80 0.07 -6.16
N GLY A 414 -13.80 -0.46 -4.92
CA GLY A 414 -15.00 -0.73 -4.14
C GLY A 414 -15.80 -1.94 -4.61
N MET A 415 -15.22 -2.79 -5.45
CA MET A 415 -15.80 -4.09 -5.79
C MET A 415 -15.21 -5.13 -4.84
N ALA A 416 -16.03 -5.68 -3.96
CA ALA A 416 -15.66 -6.78 -3.08
C ALA A 416 -14.97 -7.89 -3.88
N GLY A 417 -13.93 -8.51 -3.32
CA GLY A 417 -13.32 -9.71 -3.89
C GLY A 417 -14.35 -10.80 -4.12
N ALA A 418 -14.00 -11.80 -4.92
CA ALA A 418 -14.94 -12.88 -5.28
C ALA A 418 -15.30 -13.81 -4.10
N GLY A 419 -14.66 -13.64 -2.91
CA GLY A 419 -14.89 -14.48 -1.74
C GLY A 419 -14.53 -15.95 -1.97
N GLU A 420 -13.59 -16.21 -2.86
CA GLU A 420 -13.22 -17.59 -3.24
C GLU A 420 -12.58 -18.38 -2.09
N GLY A 421 -12.10 -17.71 -1.04
CA GLY A 421 -11.50 -18.33 0.14
C GLY A 421 -12.51 -18.83 1.18
N GLY A 422 -13.80 -18.50 1.04
CA GLY A 422 -14.84 -18.85 1.99
C GLY A 422 -15.29 -17.68 2.88
N THR A 423 -15.81 -17.99 4.09
CA THR A 423 -16.27 -16.97 5.03
C THR A 423 -15.42 -16.93 6.29
N THR A 424 -15.05 -15.73 6.72
CA THR A 424 -14.28 -15.51 7.95
C THR A 424 -15.00 -16.01 9.20
N THR A 425 -16.33 -15.84 9.24
CA THR A 425 -17.18 -16.28 10.36
C THR A 425 -17.20 -17.79 10.54
N ASP A 426 -17.24 -18.56 9.44
CA ASP A 426 -17.19 -20.02 9.47
C ASP A 426 -15.82 -20.53 9.96
N ASP A 427 -14.75 -19.82 9.61
CA ASP A 427 -13.42 -20.16 10.09
C ASP A 427 -13.23 -19.79 11.56
N ILE A 428 -13.73 -18.64 12.00
CA ILE A 428 -13.71 -18.24 13.42
C ILE A 428 -14.54 -19.20 14.27
N ALA A 429 -15.66 -19.72 13.77
CA ALA A 429 -16.50 -20.69 14.48
C ALA A 429 -15.76 -22.01 14.81
N LYS A 430 -14.67 -22.33 14.08
CA LYS A 430 -13.80 -23.51 14.35
C LYS A 430 -12.72 -23.20 15.41
N ILE A 431 -12.57 -21.95 15.82
CA ILE A 431 -11.58 -21.48 16.80
C ILE A 431 -12.24 -21.37 18.16
N LYS A 432 -11.49 -21.67 19.21
CA LYS A 432 -11.99 -21.46 20.58
C LYS A 432 -12.24 -19.98 20.81
N SER A 433 -13.51 -19.58 21.04
CA SER A 433 -13.92 -18.18 21.13
C SER A 433 -13.10 -17.35 22.14
N SER A 434 -12.65 -17.97 23.24
CA SER A 434 -11.80 -17.32 24.24
C SER A 434 -10.39 -16.91 23.72
N LEU A 435 -9.99 -17.35 22.54
CA LEU A 435 -8.75 -16.91 21.88
C LEU A 435 -8.97 -15.70 20.96
N VAL A 436 -10.20 -15.43 20.57
CA VAL A 436 -10.52 -14.42 19.56
C VAL A 436 -10.94 -13.12 20.22
N GLN A 437 -10.31 -12.05 19.78
CA GLN A 437 -10.71 -10.66 19.99
C GLN A 437 -11.03 -10.06 18.62
N CYS A 438 -12.24 -9.52 18.46
CA CYS A 438 -12.73 -8.91 17.23
C CYS A 438 -12.94 -7.42 17.49
N ILE A 439 -12.20 -6.56 16.80
CA ILE A 439 -12.19 -5.10 16.98
C ILE A 439 -12.77 -4.47 15.73
N TYR A 440 -13.76 -3.59 15.89
CA TYR A 440 -14.47 -3.01 14.76
C TYR A 440 -14.78 -1.53 14.98
N GLY A 441 -14.84 -0.77 13.87
CA GLY A 441 -15.29 0.60 13.86
C GLY A 441 -16.82 0.68 13.97
N THR A 442 -17.33 1.61 14.81
CA THR A 442 -18.79 1.73 15.03
C THR A 442 -19.54 2.26 13.82
N ASP A 443 -18.84 2.89 12.88
CA ASP A 443 -19.42 3.44 11.65
C ASP A 443 -19.34 2.44 10.47
N GLU A 444 -18.85 1.20 10.69
CA GLU A 444 -18.84 0.12 9.71
C GLU A 444 -20.05 -0.81 9.87
N ASP A 445 -21.02 -0.68 8.96
CA ASP A 445 -22.27 -1.44 9.00
C ASP A 445 -22.08 -2.94 8.63
N ASP A 446 -21.03 -3.28 7.88
CA ASP A 446 -20.82 -4.61 7.31
C ASP A 446 -19.88 -5.51 8.12
N ASP A 447 -19.22 -5.00 9.16
CA ASP A 447 -18.32 -5.78 10.01
C ASP A 447 -19.08 -6.88 10.77
N PRO A 448 -18.64 -8.16 10.70
CA PRO A 448 -19.33 -9.25 11.37
C PRO A 448 -19.07 -9.34 12.88
N CYS A 449 -18.10 -8.60 13.43
CA CYS A 449 -17.73 -8.66 14.86
C CYS A 449 -18.91 -8.47 15.82
N PRO A 450 -19.84 -7.50 15.63
CA PRO A 450 -20.96 -7.32 16.54
C PRO A 450 -21.82 -8.58 16.72
N ALA A 451 -22.03 -9.34 15.62
CA ALA A 451 -22.82 -10.56 15.63
C ALA A 451 -22.15 -11.72 16.40
N MET A 452 -20.83 -11.70 16.50
CA MET A 452 -20.05 -12.77 17.17
C MET A 452 -20.06 -12.68 18.70
N LYS A 453 -20.56 -11.58 19.28
CA LYS A 453 -20.62 -11.41 20.74
C LYS A 453 -21.36 -12.57 21.45
N ALA A 454 -22.41 -13.07 20.82
CA ALA A 454 -23.21 -14.18 21.37
C ALA A 454 -22.44 -15.53 21.42
N SER A 455 -21.40 -15.72 20.59
CA SER A 455 -20.57 -16.91 20.56
C SER A 455 -19.46 -16.93 21.63
N GLY A 456 -19.32 -15.85 22.42
CA GLY A 456 -18.29 -15.70 23.43
C GLY A 456 -16.95 -15.15 22.89
N VAL A 457 -16.93 -14.65 21.69
CA VAL A 457 -15.82 -13.84 21.14
C VAL A 457 -15.78 -12.51 21.88
N GLU A 458 -14.60 -12.03 22.25
CA GLU A 458 -14.41 -10.70 22.78
C GLU A 458 -14.60 -9.68 21.67
N THR A 459 -15.65 -8.89 21.71
CA THR A 459 -15.93 -7.85 20.70
C THR A 459 -15.64 -6.47 21.27
N VAL A 460 -14.87 -5.66 20.57
CA VAL A 460 -14.39 -4.34 20.99
C VAL A 460 -14.80 -3.30 19.97
N PRO A 461 -15.86 -2.49 20.26
CA PRO A 461 -16.18 -1.34 19.43
C PRO A 461 -15.20 -0.20 19.67
N ILE A 462 -14.82 0.49 18.60
CA ILE A 462 -14.06 1.75 18.61
C ILE A 462 -14.81 2.75 17.75
N ASP A 463 -14.85 4.00 18.16
CA ASP A 463 -15.49 5.06 17.38
C ASP A 463 -14.76 5.24 16.04
N GLY A 464 -15.51 5.54 14.96
CA GLY A 464 -14.97 5.70 13.62
C GLY A 464 -15.26 4.54 12.67
N GLY A 465 -14.73 4.62 11.46
CA GLY A 465 -14.88 3.63 10.39
C GLY A 465 -13.74 2.62 10.34
N HIS A 466 -13.27 2.34 9.11
CA HIS A 466 -12.27 1.30 8.83
C HIS A 466 -10.91 1.53 9.51
N HIS A 467 -10.52 2.80 9.70
CA HIS A 467 -9.29 3.22 10.39
C HIS A 467 -9.50 3.54 11.88
N PHE A 468 -10.69 3.23 12.42
CA PHE A 468 -11.07 3.51 13.81
C PHE A 468 -11.01 5.02 14.14
N ASP A 469 -10.57 5.35 15.37
CA ASP A 469 -10.36 6.73 15.86
C ASP A 469 -8.92 7.24 15.61
N GLU A 470 -8.12 6.50 14.83
CA GLU A 470 -6.71 6.78 14.51
C GLU A 470 -5.77 6.84 15.74
N ASP A 471 -6.24 6.45 16.95
CA ASP A 471 -5.38 6.28 18.13
C ASP A 471 -4.83 4.84 18.19
N TYR A 472 -3.83 4.55 17.36
CA TYR A 472 -3.24 3.22 17.23
C TYR A 472 -2.44 2.79 18.46
N GLN A 473 -2.00 3.74 19.30
CA GLN A 473 -1.41 3.41 20.60
C GLN A 473 -2.46 2.92 21.59
N ALA A 474 -3.63 3.56 21.64
CA ALA A 474 -4.75 3.07 22.45
C ALA A 474 -5.27 1.71 21.94
N LEU A 475 -5.29 1.51 20.62
CA LEU A 475 -5.61 0.24 19.98
C LEU A 475 -4.65 -0.86 20.44
N GLY A 476 -3.35 -0.64 20.32
CA GLY A 476 -2.29 -1.55 20.76
C GLY A 476 -2.40 -1.88 22.26
N LYS A 477 -2.69 -0.87 23.09
CA LYS A 477 -2.95 -1.08 24.52
C LYS A 477 -4.14 -2.02 24.76
N ARG A 478 -5.25 -1.87 24.03
CA ARG A 478 -6.43 -2.76 24.16
C ARG A 478 -6.08 -4.22 23.80
N ILE A 479 -5.25 -4.41 22.76
CA ILE A 479 -4.76 -5.72 22.36
C ILE A 479 -3.91 -6.35 23.48
N LEU A 480 -2.96 -5.59 24.04
CA LEU A 480 -2.10 -6.08 25.14
C LEU A 480 -2.89 -6.34 26.43
N ASP A 481 -3.81 -5.48 26.82
CA ASP A 481 -4.67 -5.68 28.00
C ASP A 481 -5.52 -6.95 27.88
N SER A 482 -5.94 -7.28 26.67
CA SER A 482 -6.66 -8.51 26.37
C SER A 482 -5.73 -9.73 26.41
N LEU A 483 -4.55 -9.63 25.81
CA LEU A 483 -3.53 -10.68 25.81
C LEU A 483 -3.10 -11.06 27.22
N GLN A 484 -2.84 -10.09 28.09
CA GLN A 484 -2.42 -10.33 29.49
C GLN A 484 -3.42 -11.18 30.26
N LYS A 485 -4.72 -11.10 29.95
CA LYS A 485 -5.76 -11.94 30.58
C LYS A 485 -5.71 -13.39 30.10
N ARG A 486 -5.09 -13.65 28.96
CA ARG A 486 -4.99 -14.97 28.30
C ARG A 486 -3.66 -15.66 28.53
N LEU A 487 -2.63 -14.92 28.93
CA LEU A 487 -1.32 -15.50 29.23
C LEU A 487 -1.38 -16.37 30.50
N PRO A 488 -0.59 -17.46 30.57
CA PRO A 488 -0.43 -18.23 31.78
C PRO A 488 0.05 -17.33 32.93
N LYS A 489 -0.54 -17.54 34.13
CA LYS A 489 -0.12 -16.83 35.35
C LYS A 489 1.12 -17.51 35.94
#